data_1060a0c123e9c90ef6b8282facbc87ab
#
_entry.id   1060a0c123e9c90ef6b8282facbc87ab
#
_cell.length_a   1.000
_cell.length_b   1.000
_cell.length_c   1.000
_cell.angle_alpha   90.00
_cell.angle_beta   90.00
_cell.angle_gamma   90.00
#
_symmetry.space_group_name_H-M   'P 1'
#
loop_
_entity.id
_entity.type
_entity.pdbx_description
1 polymer ?
#
loop_
_entity_poly.entity_id
_entity_poly.type
_entity_poly.pdbx_seq_one_letter_code
_entity_poly.pdbx_strand_id
1 'polypeptide(L)'
;MKKFIILFAALLISSYTFSQRGVRIGYVDTEYILQNLSEYEDTRDQLEEKAVKWKREIENRFSDLENKKEALNAERLLLTEELIKEKEEEIEIEKNEILDYQQKRFGPRGDLIIQRKHLIQPIQDQIFIAIKEIAKSRKYDFIFDKSADIVMLYSDRKFDISDQILRIITRTNNRKQLDTRREKREAEEEEEEEIIASNLVTEDLDEVEEEDKTDSPKPEKVLSAKELREKMLRERKEKILASRKVKDSTFTKNNDN
;
A
#
# COMPACT_ATOMS: atom_id res chain seq x y z
N MET A 1 -64.84 -22.94 33.23
CA MET A 1 -63.43 -23.13 33.58
C MET A 1 -62.67 -23.99 32.57
N LYS A 2 -63.11 -25.19 32.21
CA LYS A 2 -62.40 -26.07 31.23
C LYS A 2 -62.14 -25.42 29.86
N LYS A 3 -63.10 -24.65 29.32
CA LYS A 3 -62.97 -23.96 28.03
C LYS A 3 -61.87 -22.83 28.05
N PHE A 4 -61.75 -22.15 29.18
CA PHE A 4 -60.70 -21.14 29.36
C PHE A 4 -59.29 -21.77 29.47
N ILE A 5 -59.16 -22.93 30.07
CA ILE A 5 -57.88 -23.65 30.15
C ILE A 5 -57.43 -24.13 28.79
N ILE A 6 -58.38 -24.63 27.97
CA ILE A 6 -58.03 -25.01 26.56
C ILE A 6 -57.63 -23.85 25.72
N LEU A 7 -58.32 -22.71 25.87
CA LEU A 7 -57.93 -21.47 25.10
C LEU A 7 -56.59 -20.91 25.53
N PHE A 8 -56.26 -20.96 26.81
CA PHE A 8 -54.93 -20.56 27.33
C PHE A 8 -53.83 -21.52 26.89
N ALA A 9 -54.09 -22.84 26.88
CA ALA A 9 -53.14 -23.83 26.36
C ALA A 9 -52.90 -23.66 24.86
N ALA A 10 -53.94 -23.37 24.07
CA ALA A 10 -53.80 -23.09 22.64
C ALA A 10 -52.99 -21.80 22.38
N LEU A 11 -53.13 -20.76 23.21
CA LEU A 11 -52.37 -19.52 23.13
C LEU A 11 -50.86 -19.74 23.43
N LEU A 12 -50.54 -20.59 24.40
CA LEU A 12 -49.17 -20.96 24.74
C LEU A 12 -48.48 -21.75 23.61
N ILE A 13 -49.21 -22.68 22.97
CA ILE A 13 -48.67 -23.46 21.83
C ILE A 13 -48.40 -22.58 20.63
N SER A 14 -49.20 -21.55 20.34
CA SER A 14 -48.98 -20.61 19.23
C SER A 14 -47.73 -19.73 19.42
N SER A 15 -47.27 -19.53 20.65
CA SER A 15 -46.08 -18.74 20.97
C SER A 15 -44.77 -19.43 20.59
N TYR A 16 -44.73 -20.75 20.44
CA TYR A 16 -43.52 -21.49 20.09
C TYR A 16 -43.19 -21.53 18.60
N THR A 17 -44.06 -21.06 17.71
CA THR A 17 -43.90 -21.18 16.25
C THR A 17 -43.05 -20.09 15.63
N PHE A 18 -42.65 -19.06 16.36
CA PHE A 18 -41.91 -17.91 15.82
C PHE A 18 -40.37 -18.00 15.81
N SER A 19 -39.79 -19.15 16.21
CA SER A 19 -38.35 -19.26 16.48
C SER A 19 -37.53 -19.85 15.32
N GLN A 20 -38.06 -20.02 14.11
CA GLN A 20 -37.28 -20.54 12.99
C GLN A 20 -36.63 -19.40 12.20
N ARG A 21 -35.41 -19.01 12.61
CA ARG A 21 -34.58 -18.13 11.83
C ARG A 21 -34.12 -18.86 10.56
N GLY A 22 -34.52 -18.38 9.39
CA GLY A 22 -34.07 -18.94 8.14
C GLY A 22 -32.54 -18.77 7.96
N VAL A 23 -31.89 -19.75 7.35
CA VAL A 23 -30.48 -19.71 7.00
C VAL A 23 -30.21 -18.53 6.06
N ARG A 24 -29.24 -17.68 6.41
CA ARG A 24 -28.82 -16.55 5.57
C ARG A 24 -27.57 -16.92 4.80
N ILE A 25 -27.73 -16.97 3.48
CA ILE A 25 -26.64 -17.28 2.55
C ILE A 25 -26.30 -16.03 1.77
N GLY A 26 -24.99 -15.79 1.54
CA GLY A 26 -24.46 -14.81 0.64
C GLY A 26 -23.41 -15.42 -0.27
N TYR A 27 -23.07 -14.73 -1.32
CA TYR A 27 -21.89 -15.06 -2.11
C TYR A 27 -21.05 -13.81 -2.39
N VAL A 28 -19.79 -14.04 -2.67
CA VAL A 28 -18.79 -13.05 -2.99
C VAL A 28 -18.02 -13.48 -4.23
N ASP A 29 -17.61 -12.52 -5.03
CA ASP A 29 -16.67 -12.69 -6.13
C ASP A 29 -15.33 -12.05 -5.70
N THR A 30 -14.42 -12.87 -5.19
CA THR A 30 -13.14 -12.38 -4.67
C THR A 30 -12.25 -11.85 -5.79
N GLU A 31 -12.35 -12.38 -6.99
CA GLU A 31 -11.60 -11.89 -8.15
C GLU A 31 -12.10 -10.51 -8.59
N TYR A 32 -13.42 -10.33 -8.66
CA TYR A 32 -14.03 -9.02 -8.90
C TYR A 32 -13.57 -7.98 -7.87
N ILE A 33 -13.54 -8.34 -6.59
CA ILE A 33 -13.08 -7.44 -5.53
C ILE A 33 -11.61 -7.07 -5.74
N LEU A 34 -10.73 -8.07 -5.98
CA LEU A 34 -9.32 -7.85 -6.24
C LEU A 34 -9.10 -6.86 -7.40
N GLN A 35 -9.76 -7.10 -8.55
CA GLN A 35 -9.61 -6.27 -9.74
C GLN A 35 -10.09 -4.83 -9.57
N ASN A 36 -10.95 -4.56 -8.59
CA ASN A 36 -11.47 -3.22 -8.28
C ASN A 36 -10.79 -2.54 -7.08
N LEU A 37 -9.71 -3.14 -6.54
CA LEU A 37 -8.89 -2.53 -5.50
C LEU A 37 -7.66 -1.84 -6.11
N SER A 38 -7.49 -0.55 -5.84
CA SER A 38 -6.33 0.23 -6.30
C SER A 38 -4.99 -0.38 -5.86
N GLU A 39 -4.92 -0.91 -4.63
CA GLU A 39 -3.73 -1.57 -4.12
C GLU A 39 -3.33 -2.81 -4.94
N TYR A 40 -4.31 -3.52 -5.49
CA TYR A 40 -4.05 -4.67 -6.37
C TYR A 40 -3.53 -4.22 -7.74
N GLU A 41 -4.09 -3.15 -8.31
CA GLU A 41 -3.63 -2.56 -9.57
C GLU A 41 -2.18 -2.05 -9.43
N ASP A 42 -1.89 -1.26 -8.39
CA ASP A 42 -0.54 -0.78 -8.09
C ASP A 42 0.46 -1.95 -7.93
N THR A 43 0.03 -3.01 -7.24
CA THR A 43 0.85 -4.21 -7.03
C THR A 43 1.14 -4.96 -8.32
N ARG A 44 0.13 -5.09 -9.19
CA ARG A 44 0.27 -5.71 -10.50
C ARG A 44 1.25 -4.95 -11.37
N ASP A 45 1.12 -3.62 -11.40
CA ASP A 45 1.98 -2.75 -12.20
C ASP A 45 3.44 -2.82 -11.71
N GLN A 46 3.68 -2.81 -10.41
CA GLN A 46 5.03 -3.02 -9.84
C GLN A 46 5.64 -4.38 -10.21
N LEU A 47 4.84 -5.44 -10.24
CA LEU A 47 5.31 -6.77 -10.65
C LEU A 47 5.62 -6.80 -12.15
N GLU A 48 4.80 -6.15 -12.96
CA GLU A 48 5.00 -6.05 -14.41
C GLU A 48 6.26 -5.27 -14.74
N GLU A 49 6.49 -4.12 -14.11
CA GLU A 49 7.74 -3.35 -14.27
C GLU A 49 8.98 -4.18 -13.95
N LYS A 50 8.96 -4.95 -12.85
CA LYS A 50 10.05 -5.86 -12.50
C LYS A 50 10.25 -6.96 -13.53
N ALA A 51 9.16 -7.57 -13.99
CA ALA A 51 9.21 -8.62 -15.00
C ALA A 51 9.80 -8.10 -16.32
N VAL A 52 9.38 -6.92 -16.77
CA VAL A 52 9.92 -6.25 -17.96
C VAL A 52 11.41 -5.93 -17.79
N LYS A 53 11.82 -5.44 -16.61
CA LYS A 53 13.23 -5.17 -16.32
C LYS A 53 14.08 -6.44 -16.41
N TRP A 54 13.67 -7.53 -15.77
CA TRP A 54 14.40 -8.79 -15.82
C TRP A 54 14.43 -9.40 -17.23
N LYS A 55 13.31 -9.30 -17.98
CA LYS A 55 13.26 -9.76 -19.35
C LYS A 55 14.27 -9.03 -20.22
N ARG A 56 14.32 -7.70 -20.11
CA ARG A 56 15.29 -6.87 -20.85
C ARG A 56 16.73 -7.20 -20.48
N GLU A 57 17.00 -7.46 -19.19
CA GLU A 57 18.33 -7.85 -18.74
C GLU A 57 18.76 -9.20 -19.36
N ILE A 58 17.85 -10.18 -19.41
CA ILE A 58 18.10 -11.48 -20.03
C ILE A 58 18.33 -11.32 -21.54
N GLU A 59 17.50 -10.52 -22.21
CA GLU A 59 17.64 -10.24 -23.64
C GLU A 59 18.99 -9.58 -23.97
N ASN A 60 19.43 -8.61 -23.18
CA ASN A 60 20.73 -7.96 -23.32
C ASN A 60 21.87 -8.98 -23.16
N ARG A 61 21.84 -9.81 -22.11
CA ARG A 61 22.86 -10.85 -21.89
C ARG A 61 22.94 -11.85 -23.04
N PHE A 62 21.78 -12.25 -23.59
CA PHE A 62 21.77 -13.13 -24.79
C PHE A 62 22.31 -12.42 -26.01
N SER A 63 22.04 -11.13 -26.21
CA SER A 63 22.62 -10.34 -27.29
C SER A 63 24.13 -10.24 -27.17
N ASP A 64 24.64 -10.00 -25.96
CA ASP A 64 26.09 -9.94 -25.70
C ASP A 64 26.76 -11.31 -25.97
N LEU A 65 26.11 -12.38 -25.55
CA LEU A 65 26.56 -13.76 -25.82
C LEU A 65 26.63 -14.05 -27.34
N GLU A 66 25.65 -13.60 -28.10
CA GLU A 66 25.64 -13.78 -29.56
C GLU A 66 26.74 -12.96 -30.23
N ASN A 67 26.97 -11.73 -29.81
CA ASN A 67 28.10 -10.92 -30.27
C ASN A 67 29.45 -11.60 -29.99
N LYS A 68 29.62 -12.24 -28.82
CA LYS A 68 30.83 -13.01 -28.49
C LYS A 68 31.01 -14.22 -29.41
N LYS A 69 29.94 -14.94 -29.75
CA LYS A 69 30.01 -16.07 -30.71
C LYS A 69 30.36 -15.59 -32.12
N GLU A 70 29.75 -14.50 -32.57
CA GLU A 70 30.06 -13.92 -33.87
C GLU A 70 31.53 -13.47 -33.94
N ALA A 71 32.04 -12.82 -32.90
CA ALA A 71 33.45 -12.43 -32.80
C ALA A 71 34.39 -13.64 -32.85
N LEU A 72 34.07 -14.71 -32.06
CA LEU A 72 34.85 -15.94 -32.12
C LEU A 72 34.86 -16.59 -33.51
N ASN A 73 33.71 -16.61 -34.19
CA ASN A 73 33.60 -17.14 -35.53
C ASN A 73 34.43 -16.32 -36.56
N ALA A 74 34.46 -15.00 -36.43
CA ALA A 74 35.24 -14.11 -37.29
C ALA A 74 36.77 -14.28 -37.08
N GLU A 75 37.20 -14.52 -35.85
CA GLU A 75 38.60 -14.67 -35.47
C GLU A 75 39.09 -16.11 -35.57
N ARG A 76 38.22 -17.09 -35.83
CA ARG A 76 38.52 -18.54 -35.77
C ARG A 76 39.73 -18.99 -36.59
N LEU A 77 39.96 -18.32 -37.74
CA LEU A 77 41.11 -18.61 -38.61
C LEU A 77 42.44 -18.08 -38.10
N LEU A 78 42.42 -17.19 -37.11
CA LEU A 78 43.59 -16.54 -36.52
C LEU A 78 43.97 -17.14 -35.16
N LEU A 79 43.12 -17.98 -34.57
CA LEU A 79 43.29 -18.55 -33.25
C LEU A 79 43.85 -19.99 -33.31
N THR A 80 44.51 -20.40 -32.26
CA THR A 80 44.90 -21.83 -32.06
C THR A 80 43.71 -22.65 -31.62
N GLU A 81 43.69 -23.95 -31.87
CA GLU A 81 42.60 -24.87 -31.43
C GLU A 81 42.33 -24.81 -29.95
N GLU A 82 43.38 -24.68 -29.12
CA GLU A 82 43.28 -24.58 -27.67
C GLU A 82 42.51 -23.29 -27.25
N LEU A 83 42.83 -22.14 -27.86
CA LEU A 83 42.12 -20.87 -27.60
C LEU A 83 40.68 -20.88 -28.08
N ILE A 84 40.42 -21.54 -29.21
CA ILE A 84 39.03 -21.68 -29.71
C ILE A 84 38.23 -22.49 -28.69
N LYS A 85 38.75 -23.59 -28.22
CA LYS A 85 38.09 -24.47 -27.23
C LYS A 85 37.82 -23.72 -25.92
N GLU A 86 38.82 -23.00 -25.40
CA GLU A 86 38.66 -22.17 -24.19
C GLU A 86 37.53 -21.14 -24.34
N LYS A 87 37.49 -20.41 -25.45
CA LYS A 87 36.42 -19.43 -25.73
C LYS A 87 35.05 -20.09 -25.92
N GLU A 88 34.98 -21.26 -26.55
CA GLU A 88 33.74 -22.03 -26.68
C GLU A 88 33.23 -22.51 -25.30
N GLU A 89 34.11 -22.96 -24.43
CA GLU A 89 33.78 -23.34 -23.05
C GLU A 89 33.29 -22.11 -22.23
N GLU A 90 33.93 -20.95 -22.37
CA GLU A 90 33.51 -19.70 -21.71
C GLU A 90 32.10 -19.28 -22.16
N ILE A 91 31.81 -19.33 -23.46
CA ILE A 91 30.51 -19.02 -24.04
C ILE A 91 29.43 -20.00 -23.53
N GLU A 92 29.73 -21.27 -23.42
CA GLU A 92 28.77 -22.27 -22.90
C GLU A 92 28.50 -22.08 -21.40
N ILE A 93 29.51 -21.72 -20.61
CA ILE A 93 29.35 -21.38 -19.19
C ILE A 93 28.45 -20.14 -19.06
N GLU A 94 28.73 -19.07 -19.79
CA GLU A 94 27.92 -17.85 -19.75
C GLU A 94 26.48 -18.08 -20.18
N LYS A 95 26.27 -18.92 -21.21
CA LYS A 95 24.92 -19.33 -21.65
C LYS A 95 24.16 -20.04 -20.53
N ASN A 96 24.83 -20.97 -19.82
CA ASN A 96 24.21 -21.69 -18.74
C ASN A 96 23.90 -20.75 -17.56
N GLU A 97 24.75 -19.78 -17.26
CA GLU A 97 24.47 -18.74 -16.25
C GLU A 97 23.25 -17.88 -16.61
N ILE A 98 23.07 -17.53 -17.91
CA ILE A 98 21.89 -16.79 -18.37
C ILE A 98 20.61 -17.63 -18.22
N LEU A 99 20.68 -18.91 -18.57
CA LEU A 99 19.55 -19.84 -18.42
C LEU A 99 19.18 -20.03 -16.95
N ASP A 100 20.17 -20.19 -16.08
CA ASP A 100 19.95 -20.31 -14.63
C ASP A 100 19.35 -19.02 -14.05
N TYR A 101 19.84 -17.86 -14.49
CA TYR A 101 19.26 -16.58 -14.11
C TYR A 101 17.80 -16.47 -14.58
N GLN A 102 17.50 -16.83 -15.84
CA GLN A 102 16.13 -16.87 -16.37
C GLN A 102 15.24 -17.79 -15.53
N GLN A 103 15.71 -18.99 -15.21
CA GLN A 103 14.96 -19.94 -14.39
C GLN A 103 14.74 -19.44 -12.97
N LYS A 104 15.71 -18.77 -12.37
CA LYS A 104 15.59 -18.16 -11.05
C LYS A 104 14.56 -17.05 -11.03
N ARG A 105 14.44 -16.24 -12.12
CA ARG A 105 13.48 -15.13 -12.19
C ARG A 105 12.07 -15.58 -12.56
N PHE A 106 11.94 -16.44 -13.58
CA PHE A 106 10.67 -16.81 -14.22
C PHE A 106 10.26 -18.27 -14.04
N GLY A 107 11.10 -19.09 -13.44
CA GLY A 107 10.79 -20.50 -13.22
C GLY A 107 9.57 -20.74 -12.32
N PRO A 108 9.10 -21.98 -12.19
CA PRO A 108 7.91 -22.35 -11.39
C PRO A 108 8.02 -21.98 -9.90
N ARG A 109 9.22 -21.83 -9.40
CA ARG A 109 9.54 -21.34 -8.05
C ARG A 109 10.40 -20.08 -8.09
N GLY A 110 10.30 -19.33 -9.18
CA GLY A 110 11.10 -18.15 -9.42
C GLY A 110 10.64 -16.94 -8.62
N ASP A 111 11.53 -15.93 -8.61
CA ASP A 111 11.34 -14.71 -7.84
C ASP A 111 10.03 -14.00 -8.16
N LEU A 112 9.57 -14.03 -9.43
CA LEU A 112 8.32 -13.39 -9.85
C LEU A 112 7.11 -13.99 -9.13
N ILE A 113 7.04 -15.33 -9.03
CA ILE A 113 5.93 -16.03 -8.37
C ILE A 113 5.97 -15.78 -6.87
N ILE A 114 7.17 -15.82 -6.27
CA ILE A 114 7.35 -15.55 -4.85
C ILE A 114 6.93 -14.11 -4.51
N GLN A 115 7.38 -13.13 -5.30
CA GLN A 115 7.02 -11.73 -5.08
C GLN A 115 5.52 -11.49 -5.29
N ARG A 116 4.92 -12.09 -6.33
CA ARG A 116 3.47 -12.03 -6.53
C ARG A 116 2.73 -12.52 -5.29
N LYS A 117 3.11 -13.67 -4.75
CA LYS A 117 2.49 -14.22 -3.54
C LYS A 117 2.62 -13.27 -2.34
N HIS A 118 3.82 -12.74 -2.11
CA HIS A 118 4.06 -11.83 -0.98
C HIS A 118 3.27 -10.53 -1.07
N LEU A 119 3.09 -10.00 -2.28
CA LEU A 119 2.40 -8.72 -2.47
C LEU A 119 0.87 -8.88 -2.51
N ILE A 120 0.35 -9.98 -3.06
CA ILE A 120 -1.10 -10.21 -3.18
C ILE A 120 -1.70 -10.78 -1.90
N GLN A 121 -0.95 -11.60 -1.16
CA GLN A 121 -1.47 -12.25 0.06
C GLN A 121 -2.04 -11.25 1.09
N PRO A 122 -1.40 -10.12 1.42
CA PRO A 122 -1.97 -9.14 2.35
C PRO A 122 -3.32 -8.58 1.90
N ILE A 123 -3.50 -8.41 0.57
CA ILE A 123 -4.75 -7.92 -0.01
C ILE A 123 -5.86 -8.98 0.13
N GLN A 124 -5.53 -10.25 -0.14
CA GLN A 124 -6.45 -11.37 0.09
C GLN A 124 -6.86 -11.50 1.55
N ASP A 125 -5.91 -11.32 2.48
CA ASP A 125 -6.18 -11.33 3.91
C ASP A 125 -7.13 -10.20 4.33
N GLN A 126 -6.99 -9.01 3.76
CA GLN A 126 -7.93 -7.89 3.99
C GLN A 126 -9.34 -8.22 3.49
N ILE A 127 -9.46 -8.83 2.31
CA ILE A 127 -10.75 -9.30 1.77
C ILE A 127 -11.38 -10.30 2.74
N PHE A 128 -10.61 -11.28 3.20
CA PHE A 128 -11.11 -12.28 4.14
C PHE A 128 -11.57 -11.68 5.47
N ILE A 129 -10.82 -10.70 6.00
CA ILE A 129 -11.21 -9.98 7.22
C ILE A 129 -12.53 -9.23 7.01
N ALA A 130 -12.70 -8.54 5.89
CA ALA A 130 -13.91 -7.81 5.55
C ALA A 130 -15.12 -8.76 5.38
N ILE A 131 -14.92 -9.92 4.75
CA ILE A 131 -15.94 -10.98 4.65
C ILE A 131 -16.38 -11.43 6.05
N LYS A 132 -15.42 -11.71 6.95
CA LYS A 132 -15.71 -12.10 8.34
C LYS A 132 -16.50 -11.04 9.10
N GLU A 133 -16.16 -9.77 8.91
CA GLU A 133 -16.84 -8.64 9.54
C GLU A 133 -18.30 -8.56 9.07
N ILE A 134 -18.54 -8.63 7.75
CA ILE A 134 -19.91 -8.66 7.20
C ILE A 134 -20.68 -9.90 7.67
N ALA A 135 -20.05 -11.07 7.65
CA ALA A 135 -20.68 -12.31 8.09
C ALA A 135 -21.20 -12.17 9.51
N LYS A 136 -20.39 -11.64 10.42
CA LYS A 136 -20.78 -11.42 11.82
C LYS A 136 -21.84 -10.34 11.98
N SER A 137 -21.63 -9.16 11.38
CA SER A 137 -22.50 -8.00 11.57
C SER A 137 -23.89 -8.22 10.98
N ARG A 138 -23.98 -8.88 9.84
CA ARG A 138 -25.23 -9.19 9.15
C ARG A 138 -25.78 -10.58 9.43
N LYS A 139 -25.09 -11.36 10.27
CA LYS A 139 -25.48 -12.71 10.70
C LYS A 139 -25.70 -13.64 9.51
N TYR A 140 -24.78 -13.68 8.55
CA TYR A 140 -24.74 -14.71 7.53
C TYR A 140 -24.28 -16.03 8.15
N ASP A 141 -24.93 -17.11 7.75
CA ASP A 141 -24.57 -18.47 8.18
C ASP A 141 -23.54 -19.08 7.21
N PHE A 142 -23.63 -18.73 5.90
CA PHE A 142 -22.72 -19.17 4.85
C PHE A 142 -22.43 -18.04 3.87
N ILE A 143 -21.17 -17.95 3.46
CA ILE A 143 -20.73 -17.09 2.35
C ILE A 143 -19.87 -17.96 1.42
N PHE A 144 -20.26 -18.04 0.15
CA PHE A 144 -19.59 -18.81 -0.88
C PHE A 144 -18.77 -17.88 -1.77
N ASP A 145 -17.60 -18.35 -2.22
CA ASP A 145 -16.82 -17.65 -3.23
C ASP A 145 -17.21 -18.11 -4.63
N LYS A 146 -17.61 -17.18 -5.47
CA LYS A 146 -17.97 -17.44 -6.87
C LYS A 146 -16.74 -17.55 -7.76
N SER A 147 -15.62 -16.92 -7.41
CA SER A 147 -14.38 -16.95 -8.19
C SER A 147 -13.64 -18.29 -8.09
N ALA A 148 -13.92 -19.07 -7.01
CA ALA A 148 -13.37 -20.42 -6.88
C ALA A 148 -14.02 -21.36 -7.91
N ASP A 149 -13.20 -22.03 -8.70
CA ASP A 149 -13.66 -22.97 -9.73
C ASP A 149 -14.79 -23.88 -9.20
N ILE A 150 -15.96 -23.78 -9.80
CA ILE A 150 -17.02 -24.82 -9.84
C ILE A 150 -18.11 -24.81 -8.74
N VAL A 151 -18.07 -23.99 -7.73
CA VAL A 151 -19.02 -24.21 -6.59
C VAL A 151 -20.43 -23.66 -6.85
N MET A 152 -20.61 -22.70 -7.76
CA MET A 152 -21.90 -22.05 -7.93
C MET A 152 -22.31 -21.89 -9.39
N LEU A 153 -23.31 -22.71 -9.83
CA LEU A 153 -23.85 -22.64 -11.20
C LEU A 153 -24.83 -21.45 -11.37
N TYR A 154 -25.57 -21.11 -10.33
CA TYR A 154 -26.57 -20.04 -10.35
C TYR A 154 -26.75 -19.42 -8.98
N SER A 155 -26.86 -18.11 -8.91
CA SER A 155 -27.30 -17.35 -7.75
C SER A 155 -27.99 -16.08 -8.17
N ASP A 156 -29.05 -15.69 -7.46
CA ASP A 156 -29.74 -14.42 -7.66
C ASP A 156 -28.84 -13.28 -7.11
N ARG A 157 -28.80 -12.18 -7.85
CA ARG A 157 -28.00 -10.99 -7.54
C ARG A 157 -28.23 -10.40 -6.13
N LYS A 158 -29.41 -10.64 -5.56
CA LYS A 158 -29.74 -10.19 -4.19
C LYS A 158 -28.88 -10.81 -3.10
N PHE A 159 -28.22 -11.95 -3.39
CA PHE A 159 -27.31 -12.62 -2.47
C PHE A 159 -25.85 -12.20 -2.64
N ASP A 160 -25.55 -11.34 -3.66
CA ASP A 160 -24.23 -10.80 -3.91
C ASP A 160 -23.88 -9.75 -2.86
N ILE A 161 -22.74 -9.96 -2.17
CA ILE A 161 -22.24 -9.02 -1.17
C ILE A 161 -20.89 -8.41 -1.58
N SER A 162 -20.39 -8.68 -2.82
CA SER A 162 -19.08 -8.24 -3.30
C SER A 162 -18.90 -6.73 -3.19
N ASP A 163 -19.86 -5.94 -3.68
CA ASP A 163 -19.82 -4.47 -3.60
C ASP A 163 -19.79 -3.95 -2.17
N GLN A 164 -20.41 -4.67 -1.24
CA GLN A 164 -20.44 -4.26 0.16
C GLN A 164 -19.07 -4.46 0.82
N ILE A 165 -18.41 -5.58 0.47
CA ILE A 165 -17.05 -5.90 0.92
C ILE A 165 -16.07 -4.89 0.34
N LEU A 166 -16.15 -4.61 -0.96
CA LEU A 166 -15.33 -3.62 -1.64
C LEU A 166 -15.41 -2.25 -0.97
N ARG A 167 -16.62 -1.78 -0.65
CA ARG A 167 -16.82 -0.50 0.06
C ARG A 167 -16.19 -0.48 1.46
N ILE A 168 -16.25 -1.58 2.19
CA ILE A 168 -15.63 -1.67 3.53
C ILE A 168 -14.12 -1.58 3.41
N ILE A 169 -13.52 -2.35 2.50
CA ILE A 169 -12.07 -2.35 2.30
C ILE A 169 -11.60 -0.96 1.87
N THR A 170 -12.23 -0.36 0.85
CA THR A 170 -11.87 0.96 0.36
C THR A 170 -11.98 2.03 1.47
N ARG A 171 -13.04 1.98 2.29
CA ARG A 171 -13.19 2.89 3.43
C ARG A 171 -12.09 2.71 4.48
N THR A 172 -11.74 1.46 4.77
CA THR A 172 -10.69 1.13 5.76
C THR A 172 -9.33 1.59 5.26
N ASN A 173 -9.02 1.37 3.98
CA ASN A 173 -7.76 1.79 3.36
C ASN A 173 -7.64 3.32 3.30
N ASN A 174 -8.69 4.02 2.94
CA ASN A 174 -8.72 5.49 2.96
C ASN A 174 -8.50 6.05 4.38
N ARG A 175 -9.05 5.41 5.41
CA ARG A 175 -8.78 5.80 6.80
C ARG A 175 -7.32 5.60 7.16
N LYS A 176 -6.76 4.42 6.91
CA LYS A 176 -5.35 4.13 7.17
C LYS A 176 -4.42 5.13 6.47
N GLN A 177 -4.69 5.45 5.20
CA GLN A 177 -3.89 6.44 4.47
C GLN A 177 -3.98 7.84 5.10
N LEU A 178 -5.14 8.24 5.60
CA LEU A 178 -5.30 9.52 6.29
C LEU A 178 -4.56 9.54 7.62
N ASP A 179 -4.64 8.46 8.40
CA ASP A 179 -3.95 8.33 9.67
C ASP A 179 -2.42 8.32 9.46
N THR A 180 -1.91 7.56 8.50
CA THR A 180 -0.48 7.53 8.14
C THR A 180 0.03 8.90 7.66
N ARG A 181 -0.75 9.63 6.86
CA ARG A 181 -0.38 11.00 6.44
C ARG A 181 -0.35 11.97 7.60
N ARG A 182 -1.23 11.76 8.57
CA ARG A 182 -1.29 12.58 9.76
C ARG A 182 -0.11 12.30 10.68
N GLU A 183 0.19 11.03 10.95
CA GLU A 183 1.36 10.58 11.72
C GLU A 183 2.67 11.06 11.08
N LYS A 184 2.79 10.98 9.75
CA LYS A 184 3.97 11.47 9.03
C LYS A 184 4.14 12.97 9.17
N ARG A 185 3.07 13.75 9.12
CA ARG A 185 3.13 15.20 9.33
C ARG A 185 3.47 15.57 10.75
N GLU A 186 2.93 14.84 11.74
CA GLU A 186 3.24 15.03 13.14
C GLU A 186 4.73 14.72 13.40
N ALA A 187 5.28 13.64 12.81
CA ALA A 187 6.71 13.32 12.90
C ALA A 187 7.61 14.36 12.19
N GLU A 188 7.22 14.85 11.01
CA GLU A 188 7.95 15.93 10.31
C GLU A 188 7.92 17.25 11.14
N GLU A 189 6.81 17.54 11.80
CA GLU A 189 6.69 18.72 12.69
C GLU A 189 7.56 18.57 13.95
N GLU A 190 7.67 17.35 14.53
CA GLU A 190 8.55 17.04 15.66
C GLU A 190 10.04 17.13 15.27
N GLU A 191 10.44 16.58 14.11
CA GLU A 191 11.82 16.69 13.61
C GLU A 191 12.22 18.16 13.35
N GLU A 192 11.33 18.97 12.75
CA GLU A 192 11.57 20.40 12.55
C GLU A 192 11.73 21.14 13.90
N GLU A 193 10.94 20.78 14.92
CA GLU A 193 11.07 21.37 16.25
C GLU A 193 12.40 20.98 16.93
N GLU A 194 12.86 19.75 16.76
CA GLU A 194 14.13 19.27 17.31
C GLU A 194 15.34 19.95 16.66
N ILE A 195 15.31 20.14 15.32
CA ILE A 195 16.35 20.86 14.58
C ILE A 195 16.41 22.32 15.00
N ILE A 196 15.28 22.98 15.18
CA ILE A 196 15.22 24.37 15.65
C ILE A 196 15.77 24.48 17.09
N ALA A 197 15.43 23.52 17.95
CA ALA A 197 15.93 23.50 19.33
C ALA A 197 17.44 23.24 19.38
N SER A 198 18.00 22.39 18.51
CA SER A 198 19.43 22.11 18.44
C SER A 198 20.23 23.30 17.91
N ASN A 199 19.69 24.02 16.93
CA ASN A 199 20.35 25.21 16.36
C ASN A 199 20.37 26.40 17.38
N LEU A 200 19.34 26.54 18.20
CA LEU A 200 19.31 27.55 19.27
C LEU A 200 20.37 27.29 20.38
N VAL A 201 20.66 25.99 20.62
CA VAL A 201 21.69 25.62 21.62
C VAL A 201 23.11 25.83 21.07
N THR A 202 23.30 25.76 19.74
CA THR A 202 24.62 26.04 19.14
C THR A 202 24.91 27.52 18.99
N GLU A 203 23.91 28.38 18.78
CA GLU A 203 24.09 29.84 18.75
C GLU A 203 24.45 30.42 20.16
N ASP A 204 23.90 29.84 21.24
CA ASP A 204 24.24 30.26 22.61
C ASP A 204 25.65 29.82 23.04
N LEU A 205 26.33 28.91 22.33
CA LEU A 205 27.68 28.45 22.63
C LEU A 205 28.77 29.24 21.91
N ASP A 206 28.45 29.86 20.77
CA ASP A 206 29.40 30.67 19.98
C ASP A 206 29.51 32.12 20.49
N GLU A 207 28.57 32.60 21.37
CA GLU A 207 28.62 33.94 21.97
C GLU A 207 29.46 34.04 23.25
N VAL A 208 30.09 32.97 23.74
CA VAL A 208 30.78 32.96 25.06
C VAL A 208 32.31 33.13 24.96
N GLU A 209 32.93 33.23 23.75
CA GLU A 209 34.38 33.32 23.62
C GLU A 209 34.96 34.66 23.17
N GLU A 210 34.22 35.78 23.14
CA GLU A 210 34.81 37.11 22.93
C GLU A 210 34.16 38.16 23.84
N GLU A 211 34.62 38.31 25.07
CA GLU A 211 34.56 39.62 25.76
C GLU A 211 35.68 39.82 26.82
N ASP A 212 36.61 40.69 26.47
CA ASP A 212 37.16 41.66 27.43
C ASP A 212 37.20 43.05 26.79
N LYS A 213 36.45 43.98 27.40
CA LYS A 213 36.55 45.46 27.46
C LYS A 213 35.45 46.31 26.82
N THR A 214 34.81 46.95 27.77
CA THR A 214 34.37 48.37 27.84
C THR A 214 33.03 48.79 27.29
N ASP A 215 32.27 49.27 28.30
CA ASP A 215 31.35 50.42 28.30
C ASP A 215 29.86 50.22 27.98
N SER A 216 29.05 50.49 29.00
CA SER A 216 27.57 50.44 29.00
C SER A 216 26.91 51.34 27.97
N PRO A 217 25.81 50.89 27.35
CA PRO A 217 24.49 51.34 27.78
C PRO A 217 23.37 50.29 27.75
N LYS A 218 22.52 50.33 28.75
CA LYS A 218 21.12 49.98 28.96
C LYS A 218 20.49 48.83 28.18
N PRO A 219 19.93 47.79 28.84
CA PRO A 219 19.41 46.63 28.18
C PRO A 219 18.10 46.89 27.46
N GLU A 220 18.11 46.67 26.17
CA GLU A 220 16.90 46.42 25.37
C GLU A 220 16.33 45.06 25.79
N LYS A 221 15.01 44.95 25.97
CA LYS A 221 14.31 43.76 26.43
C LYS A 221 14.58 42.61 25.47
N VAL A 222 15.42 41.69 25.84
CA VAL A 222 15.51 40.37 25.19
C VAL A 222 14.19 39.64 25.51
N LEU A 223 13.36 39.45 24.50
CA LEU A 223 12.14 38.65 24.60
C LEU A 223 12.52 37.23 25.03
N SER A 224 11.87 36.75 26.09
CA SER A 224 12.07 35.38 26.55
C SER A 224 11.81 34.40 25.39
N ALA A 225 12.59 33.32 25.31
CA ALA A 225 12.42 32.27 24.29
C ALA A 225 10.95 31.81 24.10
N LYS A 226 10.17 31.91 25.18
CA LYS A 226 8.73 31.63 25.17
C LYS A 226 7.91 32.69 24.42
N GLU A 227 8.27 33.95 24.54
CA GLU A 227 7.58 35.06 23.81
C GLU A 227 7.94 35.08 22.34
N LEU A 228 9.18 34.73 21.99
CA LEU A 228 9.61 34.56 20.58
C LEU A 228 8.88 33.40 19.91
N ARG A 229 8.71 32.28 20.63
CA ARG A 229 7.96 31.10 20.17
C ARG A 229 6.47 31.42 19.95
N GLU A 230 5.84 32.15 20.85
CA GLU A 230 4.45 32.59 20.68
C GLU A 230 4.29 33.56 19.49
N LYS A 231 5.28 34.45 19.28
CA LYS A 231 5.26 35.38 18.15
C LYS A 231 5.35 34.65 16.79
N MET A 232 6.27 33.69 16.68
CA MET A 232 6.41 32.87 15.48
C MET A 232 5.17 31.99 15.22
N LEU A 233 4.57 31.43 16.28
CA LEU A 233 3.32 30.65 16.15
C LEU A 233 2.13 31.52 15.69
N ARG A 234 2.07 32.79 16.13
CA ARG A 234 1.04 33.75 15.67
C ARG A 234 1.25 34.12 14.20
N GLU A 235 2.48 34.42 13.79
CA GLU A 235 2.79 34.74 12.38
C GLU A 235 2.52 33.57 11.45
N ARG A 236 2.81 32.33 11.89
CA ARG A 236 2.52 31.10 11.11
C ARG A 236 1.01 30.87 10.98
N LYS A 237 0.23 31.06 12.05
CA LYS A 237 -1.24 30.98 12.01
C LYS A 237 -1.84 32.04 11.09
N GLU A 238 -1.33 33.24 11.07
CA GLU A 238 -1.79 34.31 10.17
C GLU A 238 -1.46 33.99 8.70
N LYS A 239 -0.26 33.46 8.40
CA LYS A 239 0.10 32.99 7.04
C LYS A 239 -0.80 31.86 6.55
N ILE A 240 -1.11 30.89 7.41
CA ILE A 240 -2.03 29.79 7.08
C ILE A 240 -3.46 30.30 6.84
N LEU A 241 -3.95 31.22 7.66
CA LEU A 241 -5.25 31.85 7.48
C LEU A 241 -5.33 32.71 6.21
N ALA A 242 -4.26 33.42 5.88
CA ALA A 242 -4.16 34.21 4.65
C ALA A 242 -4.14 33.29 3.40
N SER A 243 -3.41 32.19 3.43
CA SER A 243 -3.38 31.21 2.32
C SER A 243 -4.71 30.48 2.13
N ARG A 244 -5.47 30.22 3.21
CA ARG A 244 -6.84 29.68 3.11
C ARG A 244 -7.80 30.68 2.50
N LYS A 245 -7.77 31.95 2.88
CA LYS A 245 -8.61 33.00 2.29
C LYS A 245 -8.36 33.19 0.80
N VAL A 246 -7.11 33.06 0.34
CA VAL A 246 -6.77 33.14 -1.09
C VAL A 246 -7.32 31.92 -1.85
N LYS A 247 -7.26 30.70 -1.27
CA LYS A 247 -7.84 29.51 -1.88
C LYS A 247 -9.36 29.58 -1.98
N ASP A 248 -10.04 30.04 -0.96
CA ASP A 248 -11.51 30.20 -0.99
C ASP A 248 -11.95 31.27 -1.99
N SER A 249 -11.19 32.36 -2.16
CA SER A 249 -11.50 33.40 -3.14
C SER A 249 -11.25 32.97 -4.60
N THR A 250 -10.36 32.01 -4.84
CA THR A 250 -10.14 31.42 -6.17
C THR A 250 -11.17 30.35 -6.53
N PHE A 251 -11.73 29.67 -5.51
CA PHE A 251 -12.76 28.65 -5.72
C PHE A 251 -14.13 29.27 -6.08
N THR A 252 -14.45 30.42 -5.50
CA THR A 252 -15.71 31.13 -5.83
C THR A 252 -15.69 31.84 -7.20
N LYS A 253 -14.50 32.17 -7.73
CA LYS A 253 -14.38 32.80 -9.06
C LYS A 253 -14.50 31.85 -10.25
N ASN A 254 -14.35 30.53 -10.03
CA ASN A 254 -14.43 29.53 -11.10
C ASN A 254 -15.82 28.87 -11.23
N ASN A 255 -16.80 29.25 -10.39
CA ASN A 255 -18.17 28.72 -10.47
C ASN A 255 -19.20 29.69 -11.09
N ASP A 256 -18.78 30.87 -11.52
CA ASP A 256 -19.66 31.89 -12.14
C ASP A 256 -19.32 32.17 -13.62
N ASN A 257 -18.83 31.14 -14.35
CA ASN A 257 -18.70 31.23 -15.81
C ASN A 257 -19.25 30.00 -16.51
#